data_7fa206aa94b0b2a93a1dd326e867aa84
#
_entry.id   7fa206aa94b0b2a93a1dd326e867aa84
#
_cell.length_a   1.000
_cell.length_b   1.000
_cell.length_c   1.000
_cell.angle_alpha   90.00
_cell.angle_beta   90.00
_cell.angle_gamma   90.00
#
_symmetry.space_group_name_H-M   'P 1'
#
loop_
_entity.id
_entity.type
_entity.pdbx_description
1 polymer ?
#
loop_
_entity_poly.entity_id
_entity_poly.type
_entity_poly.pdbx_seq_one_letter_code
_entity_poly.pdbx_strand_id
1 'polypeptide(L)'
;IKHGRADAMVAGGTEACISKFCVAGFNNMTALSRNSENYKKSSGPFTIDRDGFVMGEGAGVVILEEYESAKARGAKIYAEMVGYGETGDAHHMTAPASGERAGAVRAIKMALEEGGIDPTEVDYINAHGTSTPTNDKVETAAIKNVFGEHAYKLAVSSTKGATGHCLGGAGGIEAVFLALAIKEGVMPPTINYENPDPDCDLFYVPNVPVKKDIKVGLSNSLGFGGHNAVIAMRKVD
;
A
#
# COMPACT_ATOMS: atom_id res chain seq x y z
N ILE A 1 6.69 -11.49 17.98
CA ILE A 1 6.09 -10.86 19.17
C ILE A 1 4.84 -11.61 19.57
N LYS A 2 3.79 -11.62 18.75
CA LYS A 2 2.48 -12.28 19.02
C LYS A 2 2.61 -13.74 19.50
N HIS A 3 3.60 -14.48 19.02
CA HIS A 3 3.85 -15.88 19.42
C HIS A 3 4.90 -16.04 20.52
N GLY A 4 5.28 -14.97 21.22
CA GLY A 4 6.24 -15.00 22.33
C GLY A 4 7.68 -15.35 21.92
N ARG A 5 8.05 -15.17 20.65
CA ARG A 5 9.41 -15.47 20.17
C ARG A 5 10.37 -14.27 20.27
N ALA A 6 9.83 -13.08 20.46
CA ALA A 6 10.58 -11.84 20.64
C ALA A 6 9.70 -10.81 21.36
N ASP A 7 10.28 -9.97 22.20
CA ASP A 7 9.61 -8.88 22.88
C ASP A 7 9.57 -7.62 21.98
N ALA A 8 10.61 -7.45 21.18
CA ALA A 8 10.69 -6.38 20.17
C ALA A 8 11.36 -6.88 18.90
N MET A 9 11.07 -6.22 17.77
CA MET A 9 11.60 -6.59 16.46
C MET A 9 11.84 -5.34 15.63
N VAL A 10 12.99 -5.26 14.98
CA VAL A 10 13.24 -4.30 13.90
C VAL A 10 12.76 -4.93 12.60
N ALA A 11 11.78 -4.32 11.95
CA ALA A 11 11.18 -4.81 10.72
C ALA A 11 11.13 -3.71 9.66
N GLY A 12 11.26 -4.06 8.39
CA GLY A 12 11.21 -3.10 7.32
C GLY A 12 11.72 -3.67 6.01
N GLY A 13 11.93 -2.77 5.04
CA GLY A 13 12.46 -3.10 3.73
C GLY A 13 13.37 -1.99 3.21
N THR A 14 14.31 -2.37 2.36
CA THR A 14 15.23 -1.44 1.70
C THR A 14 15.46 -1.88 0.27
N GLU A 15 15.66 -0.92 -0.62
CA GLU A 15 15.98 -1.18 -2.01
C GLU A 15 16.85 -0.06 -2.60
N ALA A 16 17.87 -0.44 -3.35
CA ALA A 16 18.76 0.46 -4.11
C ALA A 16 19.06 -0.19 -5.46
N CYS A 17 18.06 -0.25 -6.34
CA CYS A 17 18.09 -1.05 -7.56
C CYS A 17 18.15 -0.21 -8.84
N ILE A 18 18.29 1.12 -8.79
CA ILE A 18 18.38 1.96 -10.00
C ILE A 18 19.75 1.76 -10.65
N SER A 19 19.89 0.62 -11.31
CA SER A 19 21.07 0.23 -12.06
C SER A 19 20.72 -0.05 -13.53
N LYS A 20 21.69 0.01 -14.41
CA LYS A 20 21.48 -0.30 -15.85
C LYS A 20 20.88 -1.68 -16.05
N PHE A 21 21.24 -2.65 -15.22
CA PHE A 21 20.75 -4.02 -15.31
C PHE A 21 19.27 -4.11 -14.91
N CYS A 22 18.88 -3.54 -13.78
CA CYS A 22 17.48 -3.58 -13.32
C CYS A 22 16.57 -2.75 -14.24
N VAL A 23 17.03 -1.56 -14.67
CA VAL A 23 16.26 -0.75 -15.65
C VAL A 23 16.06 -1.53 -16.95
N ALA A 24 17.10 -2.19 -17.49
CA ALA A 24 16.97 -3.00 -18.70
C ALA A 24 15.98 -4.17 -18.49
N GLY A 25 16.05 -4.84 -17.35
CA GLY A 25 15.13 -5.94 -17.02
C GLY A 25 13.67 -5.51 -17.00
N PHE A 26 13.34 -4.47 -16.23
CA PHE A 26 11.96 -3.94 -16.15
C PHE A 26 11.49 -3.28 -17.45
N ASN A 27 12.41 -2.67 -18.23
CA ASN A 27 12.07 -2.14 -19.53
C ASN A 27 11.71 -3.26 -20.53
N ASN A 28 12.43 -4.38 -20.50
CA ASN A 28 12.11 -5.56 -21.33
C ASN A 28 10.76 -6.18 -20.95
N MET A 29 10.36 -6.08 -19.68
CA MET A 29 9.03 -6.48 -19.22
C MET A 29 7.94 -5.48 -19.62
N THR A 30 8.27 -4.35 -20.24
CA THR A 30 7.36 -3.24 -20.54
C THR A 30 6.60 -2.72 -19.30
N ALA A 31 7.22 -2.80 -18.13
CA ALA A 31 6.59 -2.45 -16.86
C ALA A 31 6.87 -0.99 -16.44
N LEU A 32 7.93 -0.36 -16.99
CA LEU A 32 8.29 1.01 -16.68
C LEU A 32 7.49 2.01 -17.51
N SER A 33 7.19 3.16 -16.89
CA SER A 33 6.66 4.30 -17.61
C SER A 33 7.63 4.77 -18.71
N ARG A 34 7.07 5.13 -19.86
CA ARG A 34 7.80 5.67 -21.02
C ARG A 34 7.60 7.18 -21.19
N ASN A 35 6.90 7.83 -20.28
CA ASN A 35 6.63 9.25 -20.33
C ASN A 35 7.88 10.07 -19.96
N SER A 36 8.84 10.15 -20.88
CA SER A 36 10.09 10.90 -20.69
C SER A 36 9.93 12.41 -20.91
N GLU A 37 8.94 12.84 -21.68
CA GLU A 37 8.69 14.27 -21.95
C GLU A 37 8.18 14.99 -20.70
N ASN A 38 7.30 14.35 -19.95
CA ASN A 38 6.79 14.87 -18.69
C ASN A 38 7.15 13.96 -17.51
N TYR A 39 8.45 13.75 -17.32
CA TYR A 39 8.98 12.80 -16.33
C TYR A 39 8.48 13.05 -14.90
N LYS A 40 8.16 14.30 -14.53
CA LYS A 40 7.61 14.64 -13.21
C LYS A 40 6.21 14.07 -12.97
N LYS A 41 5.50 13.74 -14.04
CA LYS A 41 4.14 13.16 -14.01
C LYS A 41 4.10 11.69 -14.45
N SER A 42 5.27 11.05 -14.61
CA SER A 42 5.36 9.66 -15.09
C SER A 42 4.78 8.64 -14.10
N SER A 43 4.78 8.94 -12.80
CA SER A 43 4.06 8.15 -11.79
C SER A 43 2.74 8.82 -11.45
N GLY A 44 1.66 8.39 -12.10
CA GLY A 44 0.29 8.87 -11.90
C GLY A 44 -0.68 7.74 -11.54
N PRO A 45 -0.61 7.18 -10.30
CA PRO A 45 -1.49 6.08 -9.93
C PRO A 45 -2.97 6.41 -10.11
N PHE A 46 -3.74 5.42 -10.59
CA PHE A 46 -5.20 5.49 -10.81
C PHE A 46 -5.65 6.47 -11.89
N THR A 47 -4.74 7.07 -12.65
CA THR A 47 -5.09 7.92 -13.81
C THR A 47 -5.23 7.10 -15.09
N ILE A 48 -6.00 7.61 -16.05
CA ILE A 48 -6.20 6.90 -17.33
C ILE A 48 -4.93 6.91 -18.19
N ASP A 49 -4.07 7.91 -18.00
CA ASP A 49 -2.84 8.11 -18.80
C ASP A 49 -1.64 7.32 -18.25
N ARG A 50 -1.78 6.60 -17.14
CA ARG A 50 -0.70 5.80 -16.56
C ARG A 50 -0.24 4.72 -17.53
N ASP A 51 1.06 4.56 -17.68
CA ASP A 51 1.67 3.66 -18.66
C ASP A 51 2.70 2.68 -18.07
N GLY A 52 2.97 2.76 -16.76
CA GLY A 52 3.95 1.93 -16.07
C GLY A 52 4.42 2.56 -14.77
N PHE A 53 5.22 1.85 -14.01
CA PHE A 53 5.77 2.39 -12.77
C PHE A 53 7.09 3.15 -13.01
N VAL A 54 7.44 4.03 -12.08
CA VAL A 54 8.73 4.70 -12.00
C VAL A 54 9.54 4.05 -10.89
N MET A 55 10.76 3.60 -11.17
CA MET A 55 11.65 3.03 -10.16
C MET A 55 12.04 4.08 -9.13
N GLY A 56 12.00 3.72 -7.86
CA GLY A 56 12.51 4.49 -6.73
C GLY A 56 13.49 3.67 -5.91
N GLU A 57 14.24 4.34 -5.05
CA GLU A 57 15.12 3.73 -4.05
C GLU A 57 14.79 4.29 -2.68
N GLY A 58 14.93 3.49 -1.66
CA GLY A 58 14.67 3.93 -0.30
C GLY A 58 14.61 2.81 0.70
N ALA A 59 14.42 3.18 1.95
CA ALA A 59 14.27 2.27 3.08
C ALA A 59 13.21 2.78 4.05
N GLY A 60 12.41 1.87 4.58
CA GLY A 60 11.49 2.12 5.69
C GLY A 60 11.66 1.05 6.76
N VAL A 61 11.86 1.47 7.99
CA VAL A 61 12.08 0.57 9.12
C VAL A 61 11.20 1.01 10.27
N VAL A 62 10.53 0.05 10.90
CA VAL A 62 9.73 0.23 12.11
C VAL A 62 10.29 -0.62 13.23
N ILE A 63 10.14 -0.16 14.45
CA ILE A 63 10.38 -0.96 15.66
C ILE A 63 9.02 -1.42 16.14
N LEU A 64 8.80 -2.73 16.10
CA LEU A 64 7.64 -3.40 16.66
C LEU A 64 7.97 -3.81 18.08
N GLU A 65 7.09 -3.56 19.00
CA GLU A 65 7.24 -3.95 20.41
C GLU A 65 5.91 -4.44 20.95
N GLU A 66 5.94 -5.34 21.93
CA GLU A 66 4.73 -5.78 22.61
C GLU A 66 4.06 -4.55 23.27
N TYR A 67 2.74 -4.43 23.10
CA TYR A 67 1.99 -3.21 23.43
C TYR A 67 2.08 -2.80 24.89
N GLU A 68 1.87 -3.73 25.81
CA GLU A 68 1.92 -3.44 27.25
C GLU A 68 3.35 -3.10 27.73
N SER A 69 4.37 -3.74 27.12
CA SER A 69 5.78 -3.40 27.35
C SER A 69 6.08 -1.97 26.91
N ALA A 70 5.67 -1.60 25.71
CA ALA A 70 5.86 -0.25 25.19
C ALA A 70 5.18 0.81 26.07
N LYS A 71 3.95 0.55 26.53
CA LYS A 71 3.22 1.41 27.47
C LYS A 71 3.93 1.52 28.83
N ALA A 72 4.36 0.39 29.40
CA ALA A 72 4.99 0.36 30.73
C ALA A 72 6.25 1.21 30.81
N ARG A 73 7.04 1.28 29.72
CA ARG A 73 8.24 2.13 29.65
C ARG A 73 7.97 3.56 29.14
N GLY A 74 6.70 3.93 28.89
CA GLY A 74 6.33 5.27 28.40
C GLY A 74 6.76 5.55 26.96
N ALA A 75 6.78 4.55 26.10
CA ALA A 75 7.14 4.71 24.68
C ALA A 75 6.14 5.60 23.94
N LYS A 76 6.64 6.38 22.97
CA LYS A 76 5.77 7.05 22.00
C LYS A 76 5.28 6.01 20.99
N ILE A 77 4.04 5.58 21.12
CA ILE A 77 3.40 4.64 20.20
C ILE A 77 2.77 5.43 19.05
N TYR A 78 3.05 5.04 17.82
CA TYR A 78 2.49 5.68 16.61
C TYR A 78 1.17 5.05 16.20
N ALA A 79 1.12 3.73 16.19
CA ALA A 79 -0.08 2.93 15.89
C ALA A 79 0.13 1.51 16.44
N GLU A 80 -0.93 0.75 16.56
CA GLU A 80 -0.89 -0.66 16.87
C GLU A 80 -1.05 -1.47 15.58
N MET A 81 -0.13 -2.40 15.30
CA MET A 81 -0.25 -3.35 14.21
C MET A 81 -1.15 -4.50 14.66
N VAL A 82 -2.37 -4.55 14.16
CA VAL A 82 -3.42 -5.45 14.65
C VAL A 82 -3.71 -6.62 13.72
N GLY A 83 -3.40 -6.49 12.43
CA GLY A 83 -3.70 -7.52 11.46
C GLY A 83 -2.66 -7.66 10.36
N TYR A 84 -2.56 -8.86 9.83
CA TYR A 84 -1.66 -9.21 8.74
C TYR A 84 -2.31 -10.27 7.85
N GLY A 85 -2.18 -10.13 6.54
CA GLY A 85 -2.62 -11.11 5.57
C GLY A 85 -1.59 -11.31 4.47
N GLU A 86 -1.27 -12.56 4.16
CA GLU A 86 -0.40 -12.89 3.02
C GLU A 86 -1.01 -13.99 2.17
N THR A 87 -0.86 -13.90 0.87
CA THR A 87 -1.39 -14.87 -0.09
C THR A 87 -0.53 -14.95 -1.35
N GLY A 88 -0.67 -16.06 -2.07
CA GLY A 88 -0.15 -16.20 -3.42
C GLY A 88 -1.29 -16.31 -4.43
N ASP A 89 -1.15 -15.66 -5.60
CA ASP A 89 -2.14 -15.72 -6.68
C ASP A 89 -2.14 -17.07 -7.41
N ALA A 90 -0.95 -17.66 -7.59
CA ALA A 90 -0.74 -18.84 -8.45
C ALA A 90 -1.39 -18.67 -9.83
N HIS A 91 -1.28 -17.47 -10.42
CA HIS A 91 -1.97 -17.07 -11.65
C HIS A 91 -0.99 -16.79 -12.80
N HIS A 92 -0.22 -15.73 -12.70
CA HIS A 92 0.70 -15.27 -13.73
C HIS A 92 1.94 -14.62 -13.11
N MET A 93 3.07 -14.61 -13.85
CA MET A 93 4.35 -14.10 -13.34
C MET A 93 4.32 -12.60 -13.06
N THR A 94 3.60 -11.81 -13.86
CA THR A 94 3.61 -10.34 -13.76
C THR A 94 2.23 -9.71 -13.68
N ALA A 95 1.16 -10.43 -14.05
CA ALA A 95 -0.20 -9.92 -13.97
C ALA A 95 -0.89 -10.41 -12.68
N PRO A 96 -1.43 -9.50 -11.86
CA PRO A 96 -2.18 -9.88 -10.66
C PRO A 96 -3.47 -10.62 -11.03
N ALA A 97 -3.88 -11.57 -10.20
CA ALA A 97 -5.16 -12.22 -10.33
C ALA A 97 -6.31 -11.25 -10.03
N SER A 98 -7.44 -11.45 -10.71
CA SER A 98 -8.65 -10.65 -10.53
C SER A 98 -9.84 -11.49 -10.08
N GLY A 99 -10.91 -10.83 -9.59
CA GLY A 99 -12.15 -11.47 -9.15
C GLY A 99 -12.17 -11.77 -7.65
N GLU A 100 -13.27 -12.37 -7.19
CA GLU A 100 -13.57 -12.58 -5.76
C GLU A 100 -12.55 -13.45 -5.02
N ARG A 101 -11.85 -14.34 -5.73
CA ARG A 101 -10.84 -15.24 -5.17
C ARG A 101 -9.40 -14.78 -5.39
N ALA A 102 -9.22 -13.58 -5.93
CA ALA A 102 -7.90 -12.98 -6.12
C ALA A 102 -7.09 -12.98 -4.81
N GLY A 103 -5.78 -13.12 -4.93
CA GLY A 103 -4.90 -13.10 -3.76
C GLY A 103 -5.01 -11.81 -2.97
N ALA A 104 -5.10 -10.66 -3.65
CA ALA A 104 -5.31 -9.36 -3.00
C ALA A 104 -6.59 -9.32 -2.14
N VAL A 105 -7.72 -9.84 -2.65
CA VAL A 105 -8.99 -9.94 -1.90
C VAL A 105 -8.81 -10.79 -0.64
N ARG A 106 -8.17 -11.95 -0.79
CA ARG A 106 -7.92 -12.86 0.33
C ARG A 106 -6.97 -12.26 1.37
N ALA A 107 -5.89 -11.60 0.93
CA ALA A 107 -4.93 -10.97 1.83
C ALA A 107 -5.59 -9.84 2.65
N ILE A 108 -6.42 -8.99 2.02
CA ILE A 108 -7.18 -7.95 2.75
C ILE A 108 -8.12 -8.60 3.78
N LYS A 109 -8.89 -9.61 3.38
CA LYS A 109 -9.80 -10.31 4.31
C LYS A 109 -9.06 -10.93 5.49
N MET A 110 -7.93 -11.60 5.24
CA MET A 110 -7.10 -12.18 6.30
C MET A 110 -6.61 -11.13 7.30
N ALA A 111 -6.14 -9.97 6.80
CA ALA A 111 -5.68 -8.89 7.68
C ALA A 111 -6.82 -8.32 8.55
N LEU A 112 -8.02 -8.18 7.99
CA LEU A 112 -9.21 -7.76 8.73
C LEU A 112 -9.63 -8.79 9.77
N GLU A 113 -9.70 -10.06 9.40
CA GLU A 113 -10.05 -11.19 10.29
C GLU A 113 -9.07 -11.31 11.45
N GLU A 114 -7.75 -11.26 11.18
CA GLU A 114 -6.73 -11.32 12.22
C GLU A 114 -6.79 -10.14 13.18
N GLY A 115 -7.10 -8.95 12.67
CA GLY A 115 -7.26 -7.73 13.47
C GLY A 115 -8.60 -7.62 14.18
N GLY A 116 -9.54 -8.52 13.94
CA GLY A 116 -10.92 -8.39 14.43
C GLY A 116 -11.58 -7.09 13.98
N ILE A 117 -11.34 -6.69 12.73
CA ILE A 117 -11.78 -5.43 12.14
C ILE A 117 -13.00 -5.68 11.26
N ASP A 118 -14.11 -4.99 11.53
CA ASP A 118 -15.20 -4.93 10.58
C ASP A 118 -14.78 -4.08 9.37
N PRO A 119 -15.03 -4.51 8.13
CA PRO A 119 -14.68 -3.73 6.94
C PRO A 119 -15.15 -2.26 6.98
N THR A 120 -16.27 -1.99 7.65
CA THR A 120 -16.82 -0.63 7.78
C THR A 120 -16.06 0.28 8.74
N GLU A 121 -15.13 -0.26 9.54
CA GLU A 121 -14.25 0.51 10.43
C GLU A 121 -13.03 1.08 9.70
N VAL A 122 -12.71 0.61 8.49
CA VAL A 122 -11.53 1.07 7.75
C VAL A 122 -11.75 2.47 7.18
N ASP A 123 -10.91 3.39 7.58
CA ASP A 123 -10.94 4.79 7.13
C ASP A 123 -10.05 5.06 5.93
N TYR A 124 -8.91 4.35 5.85
CA TYR A 124 -7.86 4.67 4.89
C TYR A 124 -7.09 3.43 4.42
N ILE A 125 -6.74 3.42 3.13
CA ILE A 125 -5.86 2.41 2.52
C ILE A 125 -4.69 3.13 1.84
N ASN A 126 -3.46 2.84 2.27
CA ASN A 126 -2.27 3.09 1.47
C ASN A 126 -2.16 1.93 0.47
N ALA A 127 -2.55 2.20 -0.76
CA ALA A 127 -2.63 1.21 -1.81
C ALA A 127 -1.26 0.87 -2.39
N HIS A 128 -1.15 -0.31 -2.98
CA HIS A 128 0.01 -0.65 -3.80
C HIS A 128 0.18 0.33 -4.97
N GLY A 129 -0.89 0.61 -5.71
CA GLY A 129 -1.04 1.73 -6.65
C GLY A 129 0.22 2.08 -7.43
N THR A 130 0.68 1.19 -8.30
CA THR A 130 1.99 1.30 -8.98
C THR A 130 2.01 2.23 -10.18
N SER A 131 0.88 2.79 -10.60
CA SER A 131 0.76 3.50 -11.87
C SER A 131 0.90 2.60 -13.10
N THR A 132 0.67 1.29 -12.95
CA THR A 132 0.61 0.38 -14.08
C THR A 132 -0.83 0.21 -14.56
N PRO A 133 -1.04 0.01 -15.88
CA PRO A 133 -2.40 -0.11 -16.43
C PRO A 133 -3.24 -1.21 -15.77
N THR A 134 -2.63 -2.33 -15.41
CA THR A 134 -3.34 -3.51 -14.89
C THR A 134 -3.50 -3.46 -13.37
N ASN A 135 -2.42 -3.19 -12.62
CA ASN A 135 -2.46 -3.27 -11.15
C ASN A 135 -3.54 -2.38 -10.55
N ASP A 136 -3.58 -1.12 -10.96
CA ASP A 136 -4.44 -0.13 -10.30
C ASP A 136 -5.94 -0.46 -10.48
N LYS A 137 -6.32 -1.02 -11.64
CA LYS A 137 -7.69 -1.53 -11.88
C LYS A 137 -8.00 -2.76 -11.04
N VAL A 138 -7.07 -3.71 -10.98
CA VAL A 138 -7.26 -4.96 -10.22
C VAL A 138 -7.33 -4.66 -8.72
N GLU A 139 -6.48 -3.78 -8.22
CA GLU A 139 -6.52 -3.38 -6.81
C GLU A 139 -7.80 -2.62 -6.47
N THR A 140 -8.26 -1.70 -7.33
CA THR A 140 -9.57 -1.04 -7.19
C THR A 140 -10.71 -2.06 -7.09
N ALA A 141 -10.73 -3.05 -7.99
CA ALA A 141 -11.71 -4.11 -7.96
C ALA A 141 -11.62 -4.97 -6.70
N ALA A 142 -10.41 -5.26 -6.21
CA ALA A 142 -10.21 -6.01 -4.97
C ALA A 142 -10.75 -5.24 -3.75
N ILE A 143 -10.48 -3.94 -3.66
CA ILE A 143 -11.02 -3.07 -2.60
C ILE A 143 -12.54 -3.08 -2.65
N LYS A 144 -13.16 -2.87 -3.82
CA LYS A 144 -14.62 -2.94 -3.97
C LYS A 144 -15.19 -4.29 -3.56
N ASN A 145 -14.51 -5.38 -3.89
CA ASN A 145 -14.93 -6.74 -3.55
C ASN A 145 -14.98 -6.98 -2.04
N VAL A 146 -14.02 -6.42 -1.29
CA VAL A 146 -13.95 -6.61 0.16
C VAL A 146 -14.89 -5.68 0.89
N PHE A 147 -14.93 -4.40 0.49
CA PHE A 147 -15.60 -3.34 1.25
C PHE A 147 -17.01 -3.01 0.75
N GLY A 148 -17.42 -3.54 -0.43
CA GLY A 148 -18.76 -3.27 -0.98
C GLY A 148 -19.02 -1.75 -1.08
N GLU A 149 -20.18 -1.31 -0.62
CA GLU A 149 -20.56 0.11 -0.59
C GLU A 149 -19.65 0.98 0.30
N HIS A 150 -18.95 0.38 1.27
CA HIS A 150 -18.01 1.10 2.11
C HIS A 150 -16.76 1.53 1.34
N ALA A 151 -16.39 0.85 0.25
CA ALA A 151 -15.28 1.24 -0.61
C ALA A 151 -15.37 2.69 -1.10
N TYR A 152 -16.60 3.21 -1.28
CA TYR A 152 -16.86 4.60 -1.70
C TYR A 152 -16.84 5.62 -0.53
N LYS A 153 -16.69 5.16 0.71
CA LYS A 153 -16.68 5.99 1.93
C LYS A 153 -15.29 6.09 2.56
N LEU A 154 -14.46 5.06 2.38
CA LEU A 154 -13.07 5.09 2.80
C LEU A 154 -12.21 5.87 1.79
N ALA A 155 -11.04 6.30 2.23
CA ALA A 155 -10.06 6.94 1.36
C ALA A 155 -8.96 5.97 0.94
N VAL A 156 -8.50 6.11 -0.28
CA VAL A 156 -7.36 5.36 -0.83
C VAL A 156 -6.31 6.35 -1.29
N SER A 157 -5.03 6.09 -1.13
CA SER A 157 -4.00 6.83 -1.86
C SER A 157 -2.80 5.94 -2.18
N SER A 158 -2.05 6.32 -3.20
CA SER A 158 -0.74 5.73 -3.46
C SER A 158 0.34 6.78 -3.30
N THR A 159 1.24 6.55 -2.35
CA THR A 159 2.41 7.39 -2.14
C THR A 159 3.48 7.21 -3.22
N LYS A 160 3.33 6.20 -4.09
CA LYS A 160 4.23 5.95 -5.23
C LYS A 160 4.16 7.05 -6.31
N GLY A 161 3.13 7.89 -6.31
CA GLY A 161 3.14 9.12 -7.10
C GLY A 161 4.31 10.04 -6.73
N ALA A 162 4.69 10.06 -5.44
CA ALA A 162 5.78 10.89 -4.90
C ALA A 162 7.12 10.17 -4.83
N THR A 163 7.13 8.91 -4.36
CA THR A 163 8.37 8.15 -4.10
C THR A 163 8.87 7.35 -5.29
N GLY A 164 8.03 7.14 -6.31
CA GLY A 164 8.22 6.03 -7.23
C GLY A 164 7.98 4.70 -6.52
N HIS A 165 8.23 3.61 -7.21
CA HIS A 165 8.13 2.27 -6.68
C HIS A 165 9.49 1.79 -6.17
N CYS A 166 9.67 1.79 -4.86
CA CYS A 166 10.91 1.35 -4.21
C CYS A 166 11.00 -0.17 -4.04
N LEU A 167 10.27 -0.95 -4.84
CA LEU A 167 10.31 -2.42 -4.89
C LEU A 167 10.36 -3.07 -3.49
N GLY A 168 11.47 -3.72 -3.12
CA GLY A 168 11.64 -4.35 -1.80
C GLY A 168 11.65 -3.38 -0.62
N GLY A 169 11.88 -2.10 -0.85
CA GLY A 169 11.79 -1.04 0.16
C GLY A 169 10.36 -0.50 0.35
N ALA A 170 9.47 -0.69 -0.64
CA ALA A 170 8.17 -0.02 -0.68
C ALA A 170 7.31 -0.32 0.56
N GLY A 171 7.14 -1.59 0.93
CA GLY A 171 6.29 -1.96 2.06
C GLY A 171 6.75 -1.39 3.39
N GLY A 172 8.07 -1.31 3.63
CA GLY A 172 8.63 -0.68 4.83
C GLY A 172 8.34 0.83 4.87
N ILE A 173 8.53 1.53 3.75
CA ILE A 173 8.26 2.96 3.61
C ILE A 173 6.76 3.24 3.83
N GLU A 174 5.89 2.44 3.21
CA GLU A 174 4.43 2.57 3.29
C GLU A 174 3.89 2.25 4.68
N ALA A 175 4.51 1.31 5.40
CA ALA A 175 4.19 1.06 6.81
C ALA A 175 4.49 2.28 7.69
N VAL A 176 5.61 2.96 7.46
CA VAL A 176 5.94 4.22 8.16
C VAL A 176 4.93 5.30 7.81
N PHE A 177 4.58 5.48 6.53
CA PHE A 177 3.57 6.46 6.11
C PHE A 177 2.20 6.18 6.73
N LEU A 178 1.78 4.91 6.78
CA LEU A 178 0.51 4.53 7.40
C LEU A 178 0.49 4.86 8.90
N ALA A 179 1.55 4.48 9.63
CA ALA A 179 1.65 4.77 11.06
C ALA A 179 1.62 6.28 11.35
N LEU A 180 2.31 7.09 10.54
CA LEU A 180 2.29 8.54 10.64
C LEU A 180 0.93 9.12 10.25
N ALA A 181 0.30 8.62 9.19
CA ALA A 181 -1.02 9.07 8.77
C ALA A 181 -2.06 8.88 9.89
N ILE A 182 -2.03 7.73 10.56
CA ILE A 182 -2.89 7.44 11.71
C ILE A 182 -2.56 8.37 12.88
N LYS A 183 -1.28 8.55 13.22
CA LYS A 183 -0.85 9.36 14.36
C LYS A 183 -1.19 10.83 14.20
N GLU A 184 -0.93 11.38 13.01
CA GLU A 184 -1.10 12.82 12.74
C GLU A 184 -2.50 13.17 12.20
N GLY A 185 -3.33 12.17 11.89
CA GLY A 185 -4.65 12.38 11.29
C GLY A 185 -4.56 13.05 9.91
N VAL A 186 -3.60 12.63 9.08
CA VAL A 186 -3.37 13.20 7.74
C VAL A 186 -3.19 12.09 6.71
N MET A 187 -4.09 12.00 5.77
CA MET A 187 -3.98 11.09 4.63
C MET A 187 -3.04 11.68 3.59
N PRO A 188 -1.92 11.00 3.24
CA PRO A 188 -1.05 11.47 2.16
C PRO A 188 -1.77 11.39 0.82
N PRO A 189 -1.47 12.31 -0.11
CA PRO A 189 -2.15 12.35 -1.40
C PRO A 189 -1.60 11.33 -2.40
N THR A 190 -2.43 10.98 -3.38
CA THR A 190 -1.98 10.49 -4.67
C THR A 190 -1.65 11.71 -5.53
N ILE A 191 -0.38 12.04 -5.68
CA ILE A 191 0.03 13.16 -6.55
C ILE A 191 0.00 12.74 -8.02
N ASN A 192 0.00 13.72 -8.93
CA ASN A 192 -0.14 13.53 -10.38
C ASN A 192 -1.51 12.94 -10.79
N TYR A 193 -2.52 13.05 -9.92
CA TYR A 193 -3.87 12.59 -10.21
C TYR A 193 -4.65 13.68 -10.97
N GLU A 194 -4.51 13.70 -12.31
CA GLU A 194 -5.11 14.74 -13.15
C GLU A 194 -6.29 14.21 -13.99
N ASN A 195 -6.13 13.05 -14.60
CA ASN A 195 -7.12 12.43 -15.47
C ASN A 195 -7.62 11.10 -14.85
N PRO A 196 -8.73 11.12 -14.08
CA PRO A 196 -9.26 9.91 -13.45
C PRO A 196 -9.55 8.79 -14.45
N ASP A 197 -9.13 7.55 -14.13
CA ASP A 197 -9.55 6.38 -14.88
C ASP A 197 -10.96 5.97 -14.40
N PRO A 198 -11.96 5.84 -15.31
CA PRO A 198 -13.32 5.43 -14.92
C PRO A 198 -13.39 4.03 -14.31
N ASP A 199 -12.40 3.16 -14.55
CA ASP A 199 -12.30 1.85 -13.91
C ASP A 199 -11.69 1.94 -12.48
N CYS A 200 -11.13 3.11 -12.13
CA CYS A 200 -10.58 3.44 -10.81
C CYS A 200 -11.42 4.60 -10.22
N ASP A 201 -12.61 4.31 -9.73
CA ASP A 201 -13.65 5.28 -9.38
C ASP A 201 -13.82 5.52 -7.86
N LEU A 202 -12.81 5.16 -7.05
CA LEU A 202 -12.80 5.41 -5.61
C LEU A 202 -12.25 6.81 -5.28
N PHE A 203 -12.26 7.20 -4.01
CA PHE A 203 -11.65 8.45 -3.58
C PHE A 203 -10.15 8.27 -3.31
N TYR A 204 -9.32 8.70 -4.26
CA TYR A 204 -7.87 8.49 -4.24
C TYR A 204 -7.05 9.61 -3.58
N VAL A 205 -7.63 10.45 -2.74
CA VAL A 205 -6.98 11.61 -2.09
C VAL A 205 -6.18 12.44 -3.11
N PRO A 206 -6.84 13.13 -4.05
CA PRO A 206 -6.18 13.72 -5.21
C PRO A 206 -5.27 14.90 -4.84
N ASN A 207 -4.00 14.82 -5.17
CA ASN A 207 -2.97 15.85 -5.20
C ASN A 207 -2.66 16.61 -3.91
N VAL A 208 -3.58 16.72 -2.96
CA VAL A 208 -3.39 17.43 -1.69
C VAL A 208 -3.73 16.53 -0.50
N PRO A 209 -2.99 16.64 0.62
CA PRO A 209 -3.27 15.84 1.79
C PRO A 209 -4.63 16.21 2.40
N VAL A 210 -5.31 15.23 2.96
CA VAL A 210 -6.61 15.40 3.63
C VAL A 210 -6.47 15.12 5.11
N LYS A 211 -6.91 16.06 5.95
CA LYS A 211 -6.99 15.86 7.40
C LYS A 211 -8.25 15.07 7.74
N LYS A 212 -8.09 13.95 8.40
CA LYS A 212 -9.17 13.11 8.92
C LYS A 212 -8.65 12.27 10.07
N ASP A 213 -9.45 12.09 11.10
CA ASP A 213 -9.15 11.12 12.15
C ASP A 213 -9.21 9.71 11.56
N ILE A 214 -8.07 9.03 11.49
CA ILE A 214 -7.92 7.68 10.95
C ILE A 214 -7.87 6.73 12.13
N LYS A 215 -8.91 5.94 12.34
CA LYS A 215 -8.96 4.94 13.41
C LYS A 215 -8.33 3.63 12.98
N VAL A 216 -8.64 3.20 11.75
CA VAL A 216 -8.10 1.99 11.16
C VAL A 216 -7.61 2.28 9.75
N GLY A 217 -6.38 1.86 9.46
CA GLY A 217 -5.80 1.96 8.14
C GLY A 217 -5.14 0.66 7.69
N LEU A 218 -5.12 0.44 6.37
CA LEU A 218 -4.44 -0.68 5.73
C LEU A 218 -3.29 -0.21 4.86
N SER A 219 -2.28 -1.06 4.66
CA SER A 219 -1.28 -0.90 3.60
C SER A 219 -1.21 -2.18 2.78
N ASN A 220 -1.41 -2.04 1.47
CA ASN A 220 -1.41 -3.14 0.51
C ASN A 220 -0.07 -3.21 -0.23
N SER A 221 0.48 -4.40 -0.37
CA SER A 221 1.66 -4.68 -1.19
C SER A 221 1.37 -5.87 -2.10
N LEU A 222 1.38 -5.61 -3.41
CA LEU A 222 1.11 -6.62 -4.44
C LEU A 222 2.36 -6.77 -5.30
N GLY A 223 2.94 -7.96 -5.37
CA GLY A 223 4.23 -8.18 -6.02
C GLY A 223 4.14 -9.08 -7.23
N PHE A 224 5.09 -8.93 -8.15
CA PHE A 224 5.31 -9.90 -9.23
C PHE A 224 5.51 -11.31 -8.65
N GLY A 225 5.09 -12.33 -9.42
CA GLY A 225 4.98 -13.69 -8.90
C GLY A 225 3.68 -13.97 -8.15
N GLY A 226 2.82 -12.94 -8.00
CA GLY A 226 1.53 -13.06 -7.34
C GLY A 226 1.62 -13.01 -5.80
N HIS A 227 2.64 -12.39 -5.26
CA HIS A 227 2.76 -12.17 -3.83
C HIS A 227 1.85 -11.01 -3.40
N ASN A 228 1.01 -11.25 -2.41
CA ASN A 228 0.14 -10.22 -1.84
C ASN A 228 0.34 -10.21 -0.33
N ALA A 229 0.59 -9.03 0.23
CA ALA A 229 0.70 -8.80 1.65
C ALA A 229 -0.09 -7.55 2.05
N VAL A 230 -0.80 -7.63 3.16
CA VAL A 230 -1.58 -6.53 3.72
C VAL A 230 -1.31 -6.44 5.20
N ILE A 231 -1.03 -5.25 5.69
CA ILE A 231 -0.96 -4.96 7.12
C ILE A 231 -2.11 -4.04 7.51
N ALA A 232 -2.66 -4.26 8.71
CA ALA A 232 -3.70 -3.43 9.30
C ALA A 232 -3.16 -2.78 10.58
N MET A 233 -3.35 -1.46 10.68
CA MET A 233 -2.96 -0.69 11.85
C MET A 233 -4.16 0.04 12.44
N ARG A 234 -4.16 0.17 13.76
CA ARG A 234 -5.19 0.88 14.54
C ARG A 234 -4.56 2.03 15.31
N LYS A 235 -5.32 3.11 15.42
CA LYS A 235 -4.97 4.26 16.27
C LYS A 235 -4.90 3.83 17.73
N VAL A 236 -3.91 4.35 18.44
CA VAL A 236 -3.76 4.21 19.88
C VAL A 236 -4.12 5.56 20.53
N ASP A 237 -4.90 5.51 21.60
CA ASP A 237 -5.30 6.67 22.41
C ASP A 237 -4.14 7.31 23.17
#